data_0a7c63536e1375a7c8a4693e5436618c
#
_entry.id   0a7c63536e1375a7c8a4693e5436618c
#
_cell.length_a   1.000
_cell.length_b   1.000
_cell.length_c   1.000
_cell.angle_alpha   90.00
_cell.angle_beta   90.00
_cell.angle_gamma   90.00
#
_symmetry.space_group_name_H-M   'P 1'
#
loop_
_entity.id
_entity.type
_entity.pdbx_description
1 polymer ?
#
loop_
_entity_poly.entity_id
_entity_poly.type
_entity_poly.pdbx_seq_one_letter_code
_entity_poly.pdbx_strand_id
1 'polypeptide(L)'
;MTATTITRPTGPTPGAEHRPRLVRTAGLVALITARELFRRRGAIALALLLPLTFYLARIDAHWTALRLLSIGLGWATATLALFTTVSSRSVDRRLAASGASPTALVLGRHTAVLVLGWAIGALYTVLVELTIGDDLVHPGAVPVMLLLTVTVSAPFGSLAAVLVPRDLEGALLL
;
A
#
# COMPACT_ATOMS: atom_id res chain seq x y z
N MET A 1 -31.09 5.03 59.31
CA MET A 1 -29.99 4.70 58.39
C MET A 1 -30.54 4.68 56.98
N THR A 2 -30.36 5.81 56.25
CA THR A 2 -30.86 5.96 54.88
C THR A 2 -29.71 5.67 53.89
N ALA A 3 -29.82 4.56 53.15
CA ALA A 3 -28.84 4.19 52.14
C ALA A 3 -28.99 5.10 50.92
N THR A 4 -28.00 5.95 50.67
CA THR A 4 -27.91 6.78 49.48
C THR A 4 -27.42 5.94 48.30
N THR A 5 -28.33 5.57 47.39
CA THR A 5 -27.99 4.85 46.13
C THR A 5 -27.24 5.81 45.22
N ILE A 6 -25.95 5.64 45.09
CA ILE A 6 -25.13 6.39 44.12
C ILE A 6 -25.39 5.81 42.73
N THR A 7 -26.25 6.45 41.95
CA THR A 7 -26.41 6.16 40.53
C THR A 7 -25.14 6.61 39.78
N ARG A 8 -24.38 5.64 39.31
CA ARG A 8 -23.18 5.85 38.45
C ARG A 8 -23.66 6.36 37.11
N PRO A 9 -23.22 7.55 36.67
CA PRO A 9 -23.59 8.03 35.35
C PRO A 9 -23.05 7.07 34.28
N THR A 10 -23.95 6.48 33.48
CA THR A 10 -23.61 5.73 32.28
C THR A 10 -23.11 6.71 31.22
N GLY A 11 -21.82 7.06 31.28
CA GLY A 11 -21.17 7.81 30.22
C GLY A 11 -21.15 6.97 28.92
N PRO A 12 -21.18 7.60 27.74
CA PRO A 12 -21.13 6.91 26.48
C PRO A 12 -19.88 6.04 26.42
N THR A 13 -20.05 4.78 25.99
CA THR A 13 -18.99 3.77 25.87
C THR A 13 -17.83 4.34 25.03
N PRO A 14 -16.58 4.38 25.54
CA PRO A 14 -15.43 5.05 24.90
C PRO A 14 -15.06 4.52 23.49
N GLY A 15 -15.69 3.46 23.04
CA GLY A 15 -15.38 2.79 21.76
C GLY A 15 -16.17 3.28 20.54
N ALA A 16 -17.35 3.90 20.72
CA ALA A 16 -18.24 4.20 19.60
C ALA A 16 -17.85 5.47 18.80
N GLU A 17 -17.29 6.47 19.46
CA GLU A 17 -16.87 7.73 18.82
C GLU A 17 -15.47 7.67 18.18
N HIS A 18 -14.65 6.68 18.55
CA HIS A 18 -13.27 6.56 18.05
C HIS A 18 -13.19 6.04 16.61
N ARG A 19 -14.11 5.15 16.19
CA ARG A 19 -14.10 4.53 14.86
C ARG A 19 -14.30 5.52 13.71
N PRO A 20 -15.28 6.43 13.72
CA PRO A 20 -15.49 7.36 12.60
C PRO A 20 -14.34 8.34 12.43
N ARG A 21 -13.68 8.74 13.51
CA ARG A 21 -12.49 9.62 13.45
C ARG A 21 -11.29 8.90 12.85
N LEU A 22 -11.05 7.63 13.21
CA LEU A 22 -9.96 6.80 12.64
C LEU A 22 -10.11 6.65 11.12
N VAL A 23 -11.30 6.28 10.64
CA VAL A 23 -11.57 6.07 9.22
C VAL A 23 -11.38 7.37 8.43
N ARG A 24 -11.90 8.49 8.94
CA ARG A 24 -11.76 9.79 8.29
C ARG A 24 -10.29 10.23 8.21
N THR A 25 -9.53 10.08 9.29
CA THR A 25 -8.10 10.41 9.32
C THR A 25 -7.30 9.51 8.38
N ALA A 26 -7.55 8.19 8.40
CA ALA A 26 -6.90 7.25 7.50
C ALA A 26 -7.21 7.58 6.03
N GLY A 27 -8.45 7.93 5.69
CA GLY A 27 -8.84 8.33 4.34
C GLY A 27 -8.13 9.60 3.87
N LEU A 28 -8.01 10.62 4.72
CA LEU A 28 -7.26 11.83 4.40
C LEU A 28 -5.77 11.55 4.19
N VAL A 29 -5.17 10.73 5.05
CA VAL A 29 -3.76 10.31 4.91
C VAL A 29 -3.57 9.52 3.62
N ALA A 30 -4.48 8.62 3.28
CA ALA A 30 -4.43 7.87 2.03
C ALA A 30 -4.45 8.78 0.80
N LEU A 31 -5.36 9.77 0.78
CA LEU A 31 -5.47 10.73 -0.32
C LEU A 31 -4.21 11.58 -0.48
N ILE A 32 -3.67 12.11 0.62
CA ILE A 32 -2.45 12.92 0.61
C ILE A 32 -1.27 12.07 0.13
N THR A 33 -1.13 10.85 0.63
CA THR A 33 -0.06 9.91 0.24
C THR A 33 -0.17 9.54 -1.23
N ALA A 34 -1.37 9.24 -1.73
CA ALA A 34 -1.58 8.95 -3.14
C ALA A 34 -1.18 10.15 -4.02
N ARG A 35 -1.61 11.35 -3.65
CA ARG A 35 -1.24 12.57 -4.37
C ARG A 35 0.28 12.82 -4.37
N GLU A 36 0.95 12.56 -3.27
CA GLU A 36 2.41 12.67 -3.18
C GLU A 36 3.11 11.65 -4.08
N LEU A 37 2.65 10.39 -4.07
CA LEU A 37 3.14 9.35 -4.97
C LEU A 37 2.99 9.75 -6.43
N PHE A 38 1.82 10.28 -6.83
CA PHE A 38 1.61 10.77 -8.20
C PHE A 38 2.53 11.94 -8.59
N ARG A 39 2.94 12.77 -7.65
CA ARG A 39 3.93 13.84 -7.90
C ARG A 39 5.35 13.30 -8.10
N ARG A 40 5.67 12.15 -7.56
CA ARG A 40 6.98 11.48 -7.70
C ARG A 40 7.02 10.66 -8.99
N ARG A 41 7.13 11.34 -10.12
CA ARG A 41 7.12 10.73 -11.46
C ARG A 41 8.06 9.54 -11.61
N GLY A 42 9.26 9.61 -11.01
CA GLY A 42 10.23 8.51 -11.03
C GLY A 42 9.75 7.25 -10.33
N ALA A 43 9.07 7.39 -9.19
CA ALA A 43 8.54 6.22 -8.46
C ALA A 43 7.42 5.52 -9.24
N ILE A 44 6.53 6.30 -9.88
CA ILE A 44 5.47 5.73 -10.73
C ILE A 44 6.06 5.11 -11.99
N ALA A 45 7.04 5.79 -12.62
CA ALA A 45 7.72 5.26 -13.80
C ALA A 45 8.38 3.91 -13.48
N LEU A 46 9.09 3.81 -12.34
CA LEU A 46 9.68 2.56 -11.89
C LEU A 46 8.61 1.48 -11.64
N ALA A 47 7.50 1.84 -10.98
CA ALA A 47 6.42 0.92 -10.68
C ALA A 47 5.72 0.38 -11.94
N LEU A 48 5.72 1.16 -13.02
CA LEU A 48 5.19 0.75 -14.32
C LEU A 48 6.26 0.04 -15.17
N LEU A 49 7.46 0.56 -15.27
CA LEU A 49 8.47 0.02 -16.18
C LEU A 49 9.07 -1.29 -15.69
N LEU A 50 9.24 -1.49 -14.39
CA LEU A 50 9.87 -2.70 -13.86
C LEU A 50 9.06 -3.97 -14.18
N PRO A 51 7.75 -4.06 -13.88
CA PRO A 51 6.95 -5.21 -14.28
C PRO A 51 6.87 -5.37 -15.81
N LEU A 52 6.79 -4.25 -16.55
CA LEU A 52 6.73 -4.26 -18.00
C LEU A 52 7.99 -4.87 -18.63
N THR A 53 9.17 -4.45 -18.18
CA THR A 53 10.46 -5.02 -18.66
C THR A 53 10.55 -6.51 -18.37
N PHE A 54 10.12 -6.96 -17.21
CA PHE A 54 10.12 -8.37 -16.86
C PHE A 54 9.14 -9.17 -17.72
N TYR A 55 7.97 -8.62 -18.02
CA TYR A 55 6.98 -9.22 -18.90
C TYR A 55 7.50 -9.36 -20.33
N LEU A 56 8.02 -8.26 -20.90
CA LEU A 56 8.51 -8.23 -22.28
C LEU A 56 9.77 -9.08 -22.49
N ALA A 57 10.61 -9.24 -21.45
CA ALA A 57 11.82 -10.04 -21.54
C ALA A 57 11.57 -11.53 -21.90
N ARG A 58 10.36 -12.02 -21.71
CA ARG A 58 9.99 -13.43 -21.95
C ARG A 58 8.59 -13.58 -22.53
N ILE A 59 8.15 -12.62 -23.35
CA ILE A 59 6.81 -12.62 -23.94
C ILE A 59 6.52 -13.89 -24.76
N ASP A 60 7.54 -14.46 -25.40
CA ASP A 60 7.44 -15.70 -26.19
C ASP A 60 7.14 -16.94 -25.32
N ALA A 61 7.41 -16.87 -24.02
CA ALA A 61 7.15 -17.96 -23.08
C ALA A 61 6.05 -17.50 -22.08
N HIS A 62 4.80 -17.55 -22.50
CA HIS A 62 3.61 -16.97 -21.83
C HIS A 62 3.58 -17.24 -20.32
N TRP A 63 3.80 -18.47 -19.91
CA TRP A 63 3.83 -18.83 -18.49
C TRP A 63 4.97 -18.17 -17.72
N THR A 64 6.15 -18.09 -18.32
CA THR A 64 7.32 -17.44 -17.70
C THR A 64 7.12 -15.94 -17.66
N ALA A 65 6.55 -15.33 -18.71
CA ALA A 65 6.22 -13.92 -18.76
C ALA A 65 5.27 -13.50 -17.63
N LEU A 66 4.21 -14.27 -17.37
CA LEU A 66 3.27 -14.04 -16.27
C LEU A 66 3.94 -14.13 -14.90
N ARG A 67 4.81 -15.11 -14.69
CA ARG A 67 5.58 -15.25 -13.44
C ARG A 67 6.52 -14.06 -13.23
N LEU A 68 7.23 -13.64 -14.26
CA LEU A 68 8.12 -12.48 -14.20
C LEU A 68 7.35 -11.18 -13.99
N LEU A 69 6.20 -11.03 -14.64
CA LEU A 69 5.29 -9.89 -14.42
C LEU A 69 4.87 -9.79 -12.95
N SER A 70 4.44 -10.91 -12.35
CA SER A 70 4.01 -10.92 -10.95
C SER A 70 5.18 -10.62 -9.99
N ILE A 71 6.38 -11.15 -10.25
CA ILE A 71 7.58 -10.83 -9.47
C ILE A 71 7.90 -9.33 -9.59
N GLY A 72 7.92 -8.78 -10.81
CA GLY A 72 8.18 -7.36 -11.05
C GLY A 72 7.17 -6.46 -10.35
N LEU A 73 5.87 -6.80 -10.44
CA LEU A 73 4.79 -6.06 -9.77
C LEU A 73 4.93 -6.13 -8.24
N GLY A 74 5.28 -7.31 -7.70
CA GLY A 74 5.52 -7.49 -6.28
C GLY A 74 6.68 -6.63 -5.78
N TRP A 75 7.80 -6.63 -6.50
CA TRP A 75 8.97 -5.80 -6.16
C TRP A 75 8.67 -4.31 -6.25
N ALA A 76 7.99 -3.87 -7.31
CA ALA A 76 7.58 -2.48 -7.48
C ALA A 76 6.69 -2.02 -6.32
N THR A 77 5.68 -2.83 -5.96
CA THR A 77 4.76 -2.53 -4.86
C THR A 77 5.46 -2.51 -3.51
N ALA A 78 6.33 -3.49 -3.23
CA ALA A 78 7.11 -3.53 -1.99
C ALA A 78 8.05 -2.33 -1.88
N THR A 79 8.69 -1.93 -2.97
CA THR A 79 9.58 -0.76 -3.02
C THR A 79 8.80 0.53 -2.77
N LEU A 80 7.62 0.70 -3.39
CA LEU A 80 6.73 1.84 -3.13
C LEU A 80 6.31 1.91 -1.65
N ALA A 81 5.94 0.77 -1.05
CA ALA A 81 5.57 0.69 0.36
C ALA A 81 6.75 1.05 1.28
N LEU A 82 7.95 0.54 0.97
CA LEU A 82 9.17 0.84 1.69
C LEU A 82 9.49 2.34 1.66
N PHE A 83 9.59 2.94 0.46
CA PHE A 83 9.92 4.36 0.32
C PHE A 83 8.87 5.27 0.94
N THR A 84 7.60 4.94 0.78
CA THR A 84 6.50 5.71 1.38
C THR A 84 6.58 5.68 2.90
N THR A 85 6.92 4.53 3.49
CA THR A 85 7.04 4.36 4.94
C THR A 85 8.27 5.09 5.47
N VAL A 86 9.43 4.97 4.82
CA VAL A 86 10.67 5.63 5.24
C VAL A 86 10.55 7.15 5.14
N SER A 87 10.10 7.68 3.99
CA SER A 87 10.03 9.12 3.74
C SER A 87 9.08 9.87 4.66
N SER A 88 8.10 9.20 5.24
CA SER A 88 7.07 9.83 6.08
C SER A 88 7.34 9.74 7.59
N ARG A 89 8.40 9.05 8.03
CA ARG A 89 8.70 8.86 9.46
C ARG A 89 8.80 10.16 10.27
N SER A 90 9.40 11.22 9.69
CA SER A 90 9.55 12.52 10.35
C SER A 90 8.21 13.24 10.52
N VAL A 91 7.36 13.18 9.50
CA VAL A 91 6.02 13.76 9.51
C VAL A 91 5.11 13.00 10.47
N ASP A 92 5.18 11.68 10.49
CA ASP A 92 4.39 10.84 11.39
C ASP A 92 4.68 11.12 12.86
N ARG A 93 5.95 11.31 13.21
CA ARG A 93 6.32 11.68 14.59
C ARG A 93 5.70 13.01 15.00
N ARG A 94 5.68 14.00 14.11
CA ARG A 94 5.06 15.32 14.38
C ARG A 94 3.54 15.19 14.49
N LEU A 95 2.91 14.43 13.62
CA LEU A 95 1.46 14.19 13.65
C LEU A 95 1.05 13.40 14.89
N ALA A 96 1.81 12.38 15.28
CA ALA A 96 1.56 11.63 16.51
C ALA A 96 1.69 12.53 17.76
N ALA A 97 2.69 13.41 17.79
CA ALA A 97 2.86 14.38 18.88
C ALA A 97 1.72 15.41 18.94
N SER A 98 1.05 15.72 17.83
CA SER A 98 -0.15 16.57 17.78
C SER A 98 -1.46 15.81 18.07
N GLY A 99 -1.39 14.53 18.44
CA GLY A 99 -2.56 13.73 18.83
C GLY A 99 -3.18 12.88 17.70
N ALA A 100 -2.54 12.78 16.54
CA ALA A 100 -3.01 11.89 15.49
C ALA A 100 -2.75 10.41 15.90
N SER A 101 -3.73 9.54 15.61
CA SER A 101 -3.59 8.11 15.89
C SER A 101 -2.52 7.48 14.97
N PRO A 102 -1.45 6.85 15.53
CA PRO A 102 -0.44 6.17 14.73
C PRO A 102 -1.02 5.09 13.82
N THR A 103 -2.03 4.37 14.29
CA THR A 103 -2.73 3.35 13.51
C THR A 103 -3.41 3.94 12.29
N ALA A 104 -4.06 5.12 12.41
CA ALA A 104 -4.69 5.78 11.27
C ALA A 104 -3.65 6.23 10.21
N LEU A 105 -2.47 6.67 10.65
CA LEU A 105 -1.39 7.09 9.75
C LEU A 105 -0.86 5.89 8.96
N VAL A 106 -0.58 4.77 9.63
CA VAL A 106 -0.10 3.53 8.99
C VAL A 106 -1.15 2.96 8.04
N LEU A 107 -2.40 2.80 8.50
CA LEU A 107 -3.48 2.26 7.67
C LEU A 107 -3.75 3.13 6.44
N GLY A 108 -3.81 4.45 6.61
CA GLY A 108 -4.06 5.36 5.48
C GLY A 108 -2.98 5.25 4.41
N ARG A 109 -1.73 5.17 4.81
CA ARG A 109 -0.61 5.02 3.90
C ARG A 109 -0.60 3.66 3.20
N HIS A 110 -0.82 2.60 3.97
CA HIS A 110 -0.90 1.26 3.42
C HIS A 110 -2.04 1.14 2.39
N THR A 111 -3.20 1.72 2.69
CA THR A 111 -4.33 1.79 1.76
C THR A 111 -3.96 2.53 0.46
N ALA A 112 -3.22 3.64 0.55
CA ALA A 112 -2.78 4.37 -0.66
C ALA A 112 -1.89 3.53 -1.56
N VAL A 113 -0.92 2.79 -0.97
CA VAL A 113 -0.03 1.89 -1.72
C VAL A 113 -0.81 0.73 -2.33
N LEU A 114 -1.75 0.13 -1.59
CA LEU A 114 -2.60 -0.95 -2.09
C LEU A 114 -3.46 -0.50 -3.27
N VAL A 115 -4.15 0.63 -3.15
CA VAL A 115 -5.00 1.16 -4.22
C VAL A 115 -4.19 1.45 -5.47
N LEU A 116 -3.01 2.08 -5.33
CA LEU A 116 -2.12 2.33 -6.46
C LEU A 116 -1.60 1.02 -7.07
N GLY A 117 -1.16 0.08 -6.25
CA GLY A 117 -0.71 -1.24 -6.71
C GLY A 117 -1.80 -2.02 -7.43
N TRP A 118 -3.03 -2.00 -6.93
CA TRP A 118 -4.18 -2.62 -7.59
C TRP A 118 -4.53 -1.94 -8.92
N ALA A 119 -4.44 -0.61 -8.99
CA ALA A 119 -4.64 0.11 -10.26
C ALA A 119 -3.60 -0.30 -11.31
N ILE A 120 -2.32 -0.43 -10.90
CA ILE A 120 -1.25 -0.94 -11.76
C ILE A 120 -1.49 -2.40 -12.14
N GLY A 121 -1.89 -3.25 -11.19
CA GLY A 121 -2.24 -4.65 -11.43
C GLY A 121 -3.40 -4.81 -12.42
N ALA A 122 -4.43 -3.98 -12.30
CA ALA A 122 -5.54 -3.95 -13.25
C ALA A 122 -5.09 -3.53 -14.66
N LEU A 123 -4.20 -2.52 -14.75
CA LEU A 123 -3.61 -2.11 -16.03
C LEU A 123 -2.85 -3.26 -16.69
N TYR A 124 -2.06 -4.02 -15.92
CA TYR A 124 -1.34 -5.19 -16.44
C TYR A 124 -2.27 -6.35 -16.77
N THR A 125 -3.38 -6.53 -16.08
CA THR A 125 -4.41 -7.50 -16.47
C THR A 125 -4.90 -7.21 -17.88
N VAL A 126 -5.26 -5.97 -18.15
CA VAL A 126 -5.70 -5.56 -19.50
C VAL A 126 -4.60 -5.78 -20.54
N LEU A 127 -3.35 -5.43 -20.20
CA LEU A 127 -2.22 -5.65 -21.10
C LEU A 127 -2.03 -7.13 -21.44
N VAL A 128 -2.09 -8.02 -20.46
CA VAL A 128 -1.96 -9.47 -20.64
C VAL A 128 -3.11 -10.01 -21.48
N GLU A 129 -4.33 -9.58 -21.23
CA GLU A 129 -5.50 -9.99 -22.02
C GLU A 129 -5.36 -9.59 -23.48
N LEU A 130 -4.86 -8.38 -23.77
CA LEU A 130 -4.68 -7.89 -25.14
C LEU A 130 -3.50 -8.56 -25.87
N THR A 131 -2.52 -9.11 -25.17
CA THR A 131 -1.30 -9.66 -25.78
C THR A 131 -1.29 -11.19 -25.90
N ILE A 132 -1.78 -11.89 -24.88
CA ILE A 132 -1.72 -13.35 -24.78
C ILE A 132 -3.02 -13.97 -24.26
N GLY A 133 -4.12 -13.19 -24.19
CA GLY A 133 -5.39 -13.65 -23.60
C GLY A 133 -5.94 -14.90 -24.26
N ASP A 134 -5.86 -14.99 -25.59
CA ASP A 134 -6.35 -16.13 -26.37
C ASP A 134 -5.56 -17.43 -26.13
N ASP A 135 -4.31 -17.33 -25.69
CA ASP A 135 -3.43 -18.47 -25.41
C ASP A 135 -3.56 -18.98 -23.97
N LEU A 136 -4.32 -18.29 -23.13
CA LEU A 136 -4.47 -18.63 -21.71
C LEU A 136 -5.62 -19.61 -21.46
N VAL A 137 -5.31 -20.72 -20.80
CA VAL A 137 -6.32 -21.72 -20.39
C VAL A 137 -7.32 -21.13 -19.38
N HIS A 138 -6.85 -20.23 -18.51
CA HIS A 138 -7.66 -19.61 -17.46
C HIS A 138 -7.38 -18.11 -17.37
N PRO A 139 -7.89 -17.27 -18.30
CA PRO A 139 -7.61 -15.82 -18.30
C PRO A 139 -8.07 -15.14 -16.99
N GLY A 140 -9.18 -15.57 -16.42
CA GLY A 140 -9.70 -15.03 -15.16
C GLY A 140 -8.81 -15.25 -13.92
N ALA A 141 -7.79 -16.12 -13.99
CA ALA A 141 -6.84 -16.31 -12.91
C ALA A 141 -5.79 -15.17 -12.83
N VAL A 142 -5.51 -14.51 -13.95
CA VAL A 142 -4.48 -13.46 -14.04
C VAL A 142 -4.78 -12.26 -13.12
N PRO A 143 -5.98 -11.64 -13.17
CA PRO A 143 -6.30 -10.52 -12.27
C PRO A 143 -6.21 -10.93 -10.80
N VAL A 144 -6.68 -12.13 -10.45
CA VAL A 144 -6.61 -12.62 -9.06
C VAL A 144 -5.16 -12.78 -8.62
N MET A 145 -4.31 -13.36 -9.45
CA MET A 145 -2.89 -13.52 -9.16
C MET A 145 -2.19 -12.18 -8.96
N LEU A 146 -2.42 -11.19 -9.83
CA LEU A 146 -1.78 -9.88 -9.74
C LEU A 146 -2.27 -9.09 -8.52
N LEU A 147 -3.58 -9.10 -8.23
CA LEU A 147 -4.14 -8.44 -7.04
C LEU A 147 -3.64 -9.07 -5.74
N LEU A 148 -3.54 -10.40 -5.68
CA LEU A 148 -2.96 -11.09 -4.52
C LEU A 148 -1.48 -10.74 -4.36
N THR A 149 -0.72 -10.70 -5.46
CA THR A 149 0.70 -10.31 -5.42
C THR A 149 0.87 -8.92 -4.80
N VAL A 150 0.09 -7.93 -5.22
CA VAL A 150 0.11 -6.57 -4.64
C VAL A 150 -0.25 -6.61 -3.16
N THR A 151 -1.32 -7.33 -2.81
CA THR A 151 -1.84 -7.39 -1.43
C THR A 151 -0.82 -7.99 -0.47
N VAL A 152 -0.05 -8.99 -0.91
CA VAL A 152 1.00 -9.61 -0.10
C VAL A 152 2.27 -8.76 -0.09
N SER A 153 2.65 -8.16 -1.20
CA SER A 153 3.93 -7.43 -1.34
C SER A 153 3.95 -6.09 -0.59
N ALA A 154 2.81 -5.39 -0.50
CA ALA A 154 2.72 -4.10 0.19
C ALA A 154 3.07 -4.18 1.70
N PRO A 155 2.55 -5.12 2.50
CA PRO A 155 2.97 -5.31 3.89
C PRO A 155 4.45 -5.66 4.02
N PHE A 156 4.99 -6.50 3.13
CA PHE A 156 6.41 -6.85 3.14
C PHE A 156 7.32 -5.62 2.95
N GLY A 157 6.99 -4.73 2.02
CA GLY A 157 7.71 -3.48 1.83
C GLY A 157 7.66 -2.57 3.07
N SER A 158 6.48 -2.45 3.69
CA SER A 158 6.30 -1.69 4.92
C SER A 158 7.08 -2.31 6.10
N LEU A 159 7.13 -3.63 6.20
CA LEU A 159 7.89 -4.35 7.21
C LEU A 159 9.40 -4.17 6.98
N ALA A 160 9.87 -4.30 5.74
CA ALA A 160 11.25 -4.04 5.38
C ALA A 160 11.70 -2.61 5.77
N ALA A 161 10.80 -1.62 5.64
CA ALA A 161 11.07 -0.27 6.09
C ALA A 161 11.40 -0.19 7.59
N VAL A 162 10.79 -1.03 8.44
CA VAL A 162 11.07 -1.04 9.89
C VAL A 162 12.51 -1.50 10.17
N LEU A 163 13.05 -2.37 9.31
CA LEU A 163 14.40 -2.93 9.43
C LEU A 163 15.50 -2.00 8.94
N VAL A 164 15.15 -0.97 8.14
CA VAL A 164 16.12 0.01 7.65
C VAL A 164 16.60 0.90 8.80
N PRO A 165 17.90 0.90 9.13
CA PRO A 165 18.46 1.74 10.18
C PRO A 165 18.24 3.23 9.89
N ARG A 166 18.04 4.02 10.94
CA ARG A 166 17.82 5.47 10.83
C ARG A 166 18.97 6.21 10.17
N ASP A 167 20.17 5.71 10.34
CA ASP A 167 21.40 6.33 9.83
C ASP A 167 21.50 6.29 8.29
N LEU A 168 20.78 5.36 7.65
CA LEU A 168 20.70 5.25 6.19
C LEU A 168 19.61 6.14 5.58
N GLU A 169 18.74 6.77 6.38
CA GLU A 169 17.71 7.67 5.86
C GLU A 169 18.31 8.87 5.11
N GLY A 170 19.45 9.38 5.56
CA GLY A 170 20.18 10.46 4.90
C GLY A 170 20.79 10.06 3.55
N ALA A 171 21.27 8.82 3.43
CA ALA A 171 21.89 8.31 2.21
C ALA A 171 20.87 7.92 1.12
N LEU A 172 19.61 7.61 1.50
CA LEU A 172 18.55 7.26 0.57
C LEU A 172 17.79 8.48 0.02
N LEU A 173 18.02 9.67 0.59
CA LEU A 173 17.35 10.92 0.20
C LEU A 173 18.22 11.82 -0.69
N LEU A 174 19.47 11.45 -0.93
CA LEU A 174 20.40 12.09 -1.86
C LEU A 174 20.34 11.41 -3.23
#